data_15cacde87d531e2f2a3bcd2d9d2fd512
#
_entry.id   15cacde87d531e2f2a3bcd2d9d2fd512
#
_cell.length_a   1.000
_cell.length_b   1.000
_cell.length_c   1.000
_cell.angle_alpha   90.00
_cell.angle_beta   90.00
_cell.angle_gamma   90.00
#
_symmetry.space_group_name_H-M   'P 1'
#
loop_
_entity.id
_entity.type
_entity.pdbx_description
1 polymer ?
#
loop_
_entity_poly.entity_id
_entity_poly.type
_entity_poly.pdbx_seq_one_letter_code
_entity_poly.pdbx_strand_id
1 'polypeptide(L)'
;MSRMKRDGHRGRNFKIRAVFVGVLIVALLAAGYVLGRKWELSQYQEQRGQMSSGFGQIPTIEVEGVTYEQKMNLTTVLLIGTDRRSDEVSEGYRDGGQADFLLLTVVDHDAKTIRQLQIDRDTIAPVSVLGLFGNKAGSRDMQICLAHGYGVDKQERCKNTLASVQALLGGQSIELYVEIPLDGIGALNDLLGGVTVTLLDDFTASDPTMTAGKTLTLTDQQAEILVRSRMSMAVGTNEARMSRQRIFMDAAVPMIRERISENSGFASEMLDSLSPYLTTNMVRGRMINELNKAYHYD
;
A
#
# COMPACT_ATOMS: atom_id res chain seq x y z
N MET A 1 -52.24 -61.04 -0.92
CA MET A 1 -50.80 -60.87 -1.23
C MET A 1 -50.63 -59.98 -2.42
N SER A 2 -50.06 -58.84 -2.29
CA SER A 2 -49.34 -57.98 -3.23
C SER A 2 -49.42 -56.50 -2.82
N ARG A 3 -48.57 -56.12 -1.87
CA ARG A 3 -48.24 -54.71 -1.64
C ARG A 3 -46.75 -54.64 -1.23
N MET A 4 -45.86 -54.78 -2.16
CA MET A 4 -44.43 -54.47 -1.92
C MET A 4 -43.72 -54.42 -3.27
N LYS A 5 -43.69 -53.23 -3.87
CA LYS A 5 -42.71 -52.85 -4.93
C LYS A 5 -42.98 -51.46 -5.49
N ARG A 6 -43.07 -50.41 -4.66
CA ARG A 6 -43.15 -49.02 -5.18
C ARG A 6 -42.20 -48.04 -4.52
N ASP A 7 -41.40 -48.37 -3.51
CA ASP A 7 -40.58 -47.41 -2.81
C ASP A 7 -39.12 -47.30 -3.30
N GLY A 8 -38.64 -48.23 -4.11
CA GLY A 8 -37.25 -48.22 -4.58
C GLY A 8 -36.92 -47.15 -5.65
N HIS A 9 -37.92 -46.70 -6.42
CA HIS A 9 -37.70 -45.73 -7.48
C HIS A 9 -37.70 -44.25 -7.02
N ARG A 10 -38.40 -43.93 -5.96
CA ARG A 10 -38.47 -42.54 -5.45
C ARG A 10 -37.17 -42.11 -4.78
N GLY A 11 -36.52 -42.98 -4.02
CA GLY A 11 -35.26 -42.69 -3.33
C GLY A 11 -34.06 -42.55 -4.27
N ARG A 12 -34.04 -43.31 -5.38
CA ARG A 12 -32.97 -43.27 -6.40
C ARG A 12 -33.03 -41.97 -7.20
N ASN A 13 -34.22 -41.50 -7.58
CA ASN A 13 -34.41 -40.28 -8.31
C ASN A 13 -34.14 -39.04 -7.44
N PHE A 14 -34.36 -39.12 -6.13
CA PHE A 14 -34.02 -38.03 -5.18
C PHE A 14 -32.49 -37.87 -5.02
N LYS A 15 -31.76 -38.99 -4.87
CA LYS A 15 -30.28 -38.96 -4.78
C LYS A 15 -29.65 -38.45 -6.07
N ILE A 16 -30.17 -38.84 -7.24
CA ILE A 16 -29.69 -38.36 -8.54
C ILE A 16 -29.97 -36.86 -8.70
N ARG A 17 -31.14 -36.38 -8.30
CA ARG A 17 -31.46 -34.95 -8.32
C ARG A 17 -30.59 -34.14 -7.35
N ALA A 18 -30.29 -34.64 -6.17
CA ALA A 18 -29.40 -34.00 -5.20
C ALA A 18 -27.96 -33.91 -5.73
N VAL A 19 -27.46 -34.94 -6.42
CA VAL A 19 -26.14 -34.92 -7.06
C VAL A 19 -26.12 -33.93 -8.22
N PHE A 20 -27.17 -33.87 -9.05
CA PHE A 20 -27.26 -32.87 -10.14
C PHE A 20 -27.30 -31.44 -9.62
N VAL A 21 -28.04 -31.18 -8.54
CA VAL A 21 -28.08 -29.85 -7.89
C VAL A 21 -26.71 -29.49 -7.31
N GLY A 22 -26.03 -30.46 -6.68
CA GLY A 22 -24.67 -30.24 -6.15
C GLY A 22 -23.65 -29.93 -7.26
N VAL A 23 -23.69 -30.65 -8.36
CA VAL A 23 -22.82 -30.38 -9.54
C VAL A 23 -23.14 -29.01 -10.16
N LEU A 24 -24.42 -28.65 -10.23
CA LEU A 24 -24.83 -27.33 -10.74
C LEU A 24 -24.33 -26.19 -9.87
N ILE A 25 -24.41 -26.34 -8.55
CA ILE A 25 -23.89 -25.35 -7.59
C ILE A 25 -22.37 -25.21 -7.74
N VAL A 26 -21.64 -26.31 -7.83
CA VAL A 26 -20.17 -26.28 -8.03
C VAL A 26 -19.82 -25.64 -9.38
N ALA A 27 -20.58 -25.94 -10.44
CA ALA A 27 -20.38 -25.32 -11.74
C ALA A 27 -20.66 -23.83 -11.74
N LEU A 28 -21.71 -23.38 -11.02
CA LEU A 28 -22.03 -21.95 -10.84
C LEU A 28 -20.97 -21.22 -10.01
N LEU A 29 -20.45 -21.85 -8.96
CA LEU A 29 -19.35 -21.30 -8.16
C LEU A 29 -18.06 -21.21 -8.97
N ALA A 30 -17.75 -22.24 -9.76
CA ALA A 30 -16.59 -22.22 -10.67
C ALA A 30 -16.75 -21.16 -11.77
N ALA A 31 -17.94 -21.02 -12.36
CA ALA A 31 -18.24 -19.99 -13.34
C ALA A 31 -18.17 -18.57 -12.71
N GLY A 32 -18.69 -18.40 -11.50
CA GLY A 32 -18.58 -17.14 -10.74
C GLY A 32 -17.12 -16.78 -10.43
N TYR A 33 -16.32 -17.76 -10.03
CA TYR A 33 -14.88 -17.59 -9.82
C TYR A 33 -14.14 -17.20 -11.12
N VAL A 34 -14.42 -17.88 -12.23
CA VAL A 34 -13.80 -17.59 -13.54
C VAL A 34 -14.24 -16.22 -14.06
N LEU A 35 -15.51 -15.86 -13.89
CA LEU A 35 -16.04 -14.55 -14.29
C LEU A 35 -15.49 -13.43 -13.40
N GLY A 36 -15.40 -13.64 -12.09
CA GLY A 36 -14.77 -12.70 -11.17
C GLY A 36 -13.31 -12.46 -11.53
N ARG A 37 -12.56 -13.54 -11.81
CA ARG A 37 -11.16 -13.44 -12.23
C ARG A 37 -10.99 -12.78 -13.60
N LYS A 38 -11.91 -13.02 -14.54
CA LYS A 38 -11.91 -12.31 -15.84
C LYS A 38 -12.24 -10.83 -15.68
N TRP A 39 -13.19 -10.50 -14.80
CA TRP A 39 -13.54 -9.12 -14.51
C TRP A 39 -12.38 -8.37 -13.83
N GLU A 40 -11.71 -9.00 -12.87
CA GLU A 40 -10.50 -8.48 -12.22
C GLU A 40 -9.35 -8.26 -13.22
N LEU A 41 -9.15 -9.22 -14.13
CA LEU A 41 -8.18 -9.11 -15.23
C LEU A 41 -8.58 -8.03 -16.26
N SER A 42 -9.87 -7.80 -16.52
CA SER A 42 -10.33 -6.75 -17.43
C SER A 42 -10.12 -5.36 -16.81
N GLN A 43 -10.38 -5.18 -15.51
CA GLN A 43 -10.05 -3.95 -14.79
C GLN A 43 -8.54 -3.69 -14.80
N TYR A 44 -7.73 -4.73 -14.64
CA TYR A 44 -6.29 -4.65 -14.78
C TYR A 44 -5.84 -4.25 -16.19
N GLN A 45 -6.49 -4.78 -17.23
CA GLN A 45 -6.22 -4.42 -18.62
C GLN A 45 -6.74 -3.04 -19.00
N GLU A 46 -7.88 -2.59 -18.46
CA GLU A 46 -8.38 -1.23 -18.64
C GLU A 46 -7.47 -0.19 -17.98
N GLN A 47 -7.00 -0.43 -16.77
CA GLN A 47 -6.00 0.43 -16.13
C GLN A 47 -4.69 0.47 -16.94
N ARG A 48 -4.31 -0.64 -17.57
CA ARG A 48 -3.14 -0.72 -18.44
C ARG A 48 -3.40 -0.14 -19.85
N GLY A 49 -4.61 -0.27 -20.36
CA GLY A 49 -5.01 0.20 -21.69
C GLY A 49 -5.20 1.71 -21.77
N GLN A 50 -5.55 2.38 -20.65
CA GLN A 50 -5.54 3.85 -20.59
C GLN A 50 -4.12 4.42 -20.69
N MET A 51 -3.08 3.63 -20.36
CA MET A 51 -1.68 3.99 -20.56
C MET A 51 -1.16 3.71 -21.98
N SER A 52 -1.78 2.78 -22.71
CA SER A 52 -1.29 2.33 -24.03
C SER A 52 -2.06 2.87 -25.25
N SER A 53 -3.04 3.75 -25.07
CA SER A 53 -3.84 4.29 -26.18
C SER A 53 -3.13 5.37 -27.02
N GLY A 54 -1.80 5.44 -26.95
CA GLY A 54 -0.95 6.30 -27.79
C GLY A 54 0.05 5.50 -28.62
N PHE A 55 -0.42 4.58 -29.46
CA PHE A 55 0.46 3.95 -30.44
C PHE A 55 1.00 5.02 -31.41
N GLY A 56 2.27 5.47 -31.22
CA GLY A 56 2.97 6.24 -32.24
C GLY A 56 4.10 7.14 -31.77
N GLN A 57 4.06 7.71 -30.57
CA GLN A 57 5.16 8.54 -30.07
C GLN A 57 5.37 8.30 -28.58
N ILE A 58 6.62 8.01 -28.19
CA ILE A 58 7.01 7.99 -26.77
C ILE A 58 6.80 9.40 -26.23
N PRO A 59 6.01 9.59 -25.15
CA PRO A 59 5.84 10.91 -24.56
C PRO A 59 7.19 11.50 -24.18
N THR A 60 7.41 12.77 -24.49
CA THR A 60 8.62 13.49 -24.14
C THR A 60 8.31 14.57 -23.11
N ILE A 61 9.25 14.85 -22.24
CA ILE A 61 9.23 15.96 -21.30
C ILE A 61 10.47 16.82 -21.52
N GLU A 62 10.29 18.14 -21.51
CA GLU A 62 11.40 19.08 -21.59
C GLU A 62 11.73 19.60 -20.18
N VAL A 63 12.97 19.42 -19.76
CA VAL A 63 13.47 19.93 -18.48
C VAL A 63 14.75 20.71 -18.76
N GLU A 64 14.76 21.99 -18.38
CA GLU A 64 15.91 22.89 -18.59
C GLU A 64 16.45 22.90 -20.04
N GLY A 65 15.55 22.83 -21.03
CA GLY A 65 15.91 22.82 -22.45
C GLY A 65 16.43 21.48 -22.98
N VAL A 66 16.41 20.43 -22.16
CA VAL A 66 16.75 19.05 -22.57
C VAL A 66 15.47 18.23 -22.69
N THR A 67 15.28 17.60 -23.85
CA THR A 67 14.14 16.72 -24.09
C THR A 67 14.47 15.32 -23.60
N TYR A 68 13.64 14.79 -22.71
CA TYR A 68 13.72 13.42 -22.18
C TYR A 68 12.55 12.60 -22.71
N GLU A 69 12.81 11.37 -23.11
CA GLU A 69 11.78 10.39 -23.40
C GLU A 69 11.25 9.78 -22.10
N GLN A 70 9.91 9.72 -21.98
CA GLN A 70 9.28 9.10 -20.82
C GLN A 70 9.46 7.59 -20.89
N LYS A 71 10.02 6.98 -19.84
CA LYS A 71 10.10 5.52 -19.74
C LYS A 71 8.69 4.93 -19.65
N MET A 72 8.46 3.92 -20.47
CA MET A 72 7.26 3.09 -20.44
C MET A 72 7.50 1.89 -19.50
N ASN A 73 6.46 1.10 -19.22
CA ASN A 73 6.54 -0.10 -18.40
C ASN A 73 7.08 0.13 -16.96
N LEU A 74 6.69 1.28 -16.40
CA LEU A 74 6.94 1.62 -15.01
C LEU A 74 5.69 1.32 -14.15
N THR A 75 5.90 0.91 -12.92
CA THR A 75 4.88 0.96 -11.86
C THR A 75 5.32 1.98 -10.82
N THR A 76 4.50 3.01 -10.60
CA THR A 76 4.76 4.06 -9.61
C THR A 76 3.80 3.93 -8.45
N VAL A 77 4.34 3.83 -7.23
CA VAL A 77 3.57 3.66 -6.01
C VAL A 77 4.03 4.68 -4.97
N LEU A 78 3.11 5.49 -4.47
CA LEU A 78 3.35 6.36 -3.32
C LEU A 78 2.99 5.60 -2.04
N LEU A 79 3.99 5.30 -1.22
CA LEU A 79 3.78 4.80 0.14
C LEU A 79 3.57 5.99 1.07
N ILE A 80 2.49 5.96 1.84
CA ILE A 80 2.06 7.02 2.74
C ILE A 80 2.01 6.43 4.15
N GLY A 81 2.84 6.92 5.06
CA GLY A 81 2.73 6.59 6.48
C GLY A 81 2.08 7.74 7.24
N THR A 82 1.04 7.44 8.01
CA THR A 82 0.28 8.45 8.74
C THR A 82 0.54 8.39 10.24
N ASP A 83 0.37 9.51 10.92
CA ASP A 83 0.50 9.65 12.37
C ASP A 83 -0.73 9.13 13.13
N ARG A 84 -1.78 8.72 12.42
CA ARG A 84 -3.01 8.14 12.96
C ARG A 84 -2.88 6.64 13.19
N ARG A 85 -3.75 6.12 14.04
CA ARG A 85 -3.97 4.67 14.19
C ARG A 85 -5.15 4.23 13.33
N SER A 86 -5.21 2.95 13.02
CA SER A 86 -6.25 2.38 12.14
C SER A 86 -7.67 2.54 12.68
N ASP A 87 -7.84 2.53 14.00
CA ASP A 87 -9.10 2.66 14.73
C ASP A 87 -9.52 4.11 15.00
N GLU A 88 -8.65 5.10 14.74
CA GLU A 88 -8.99 6.50 14.93
C GLU A 88 -9.98 6.98 13.87
N VAL A 89 -11.11 7.48 14.32
CA VAL A 89 -12.15 8.07 13.47
C VAL A 89 -11.86 9.56 13.30
N SER A 90 -11.85 10.01 12.05
CA SER A 90 -11.72 11.44 11.74
C SER A 90 -13.07 12.12 11.81
N GLU A 91 -13.15 13.23 12.54
CA GLU A 91 -14.32 14.06 12.63
C GLU A 91 -14.27 15.19 11.59
N GLY A 92 -14.79 14.96 10.38
CA GLY A 92 -14.91 15.99 9.35
C GLY A 92 -13.83 15.96 8.27
N TYR A 93 -13.83 16.98 7.43
CA TYR A 93 -13.12 17.01 6.13
C TYR A 93 -11.68 17.53 6.23
N ARG A 94 -11.20 17.89 7.43
CA ARG A 94 -9.88 18.53 7.66
C ARG A 94 -9.10 17.87 8.78
N ASP A 95 -9.54 16.71 9.24
CA ASP A 95 -8.98 15.99 10.38
C ASP A 95 -8.48 14.59 9.99
N GLY A 96 -7.84 14.49 8.84
CA GLY A 96 -7.31 13.21 8.32
C GLY A 96 -5.98 12.78 8.91
N GLY A 97 -5.37 13.58 9.81
CA GLY A 97 -3.99 13.35 10.25
C GLY A 97 -2.97 13.86 9.25
N GLN A 98 -1.70 13.57 9.48
CA GLN A 98 -0.59 14.03 8.66
C GLN A 98 0.12 12.82 8.03
N ALA A 99 0.55 13.01 6.78
CA ALA A 99 1.43 12.04 6.10
C ALA A 99 2.88 12.26 6.57
N ASP A 100 3.28 11.55 7.60
CA ASP A 100 4.60 11.67 8.23
C ASP A 100 5.72 10.93 7.49
N PHE A 101 5.34 10.04 6.59
CA PHE A 101 6.23 9.30 5.71
C PHE A 101 5.68 9.32 4.29
N LEU A 102 6.50 9.77 3.36
CA LEU A 102 6.19 9.81 1.93
C LEU A 102 7.36 9.20 1.16
N LEU A 103 7.11 8.04 0.53
CA LEU A 103 8.12 7.34 -0.26
C LEU A 103 7.55 7.00 -1.64
N LEU A 104 8.01 7.71 -2.66
CA LEU A 104 7.72 7.34 -4.04
C LEU A 104 8.62 6.18 -4.46
N THR A 105 8.02 5.06 -4.79
CA THR A 105 8.68 3.88 -5.33
C THR A 105 8.37 3.76 -6.81
N VAL A 106 9.41 3.69 -7.63
CA VAL A 106 9.35 3.51 -9.08
C VAL A 106 9.96 2.17 -9.42
N VAL A 107 9.14 1.26 -9.92
CA VAL A 107 9.56 -0.06 -10.39
C VAL A 107 9.69 -0.01 -11.91
N ASP A 108 10.91 -0.17 -12.41
CA ASP A 108 11.21 -0.27 -13.84
C ASP A 108 11.27 -1.76 -14.22
N HIS A 109 10.23 -2.22 -14.92
CA HIS A 109 10.11 -3.63 -15.28
C HIS A 109 11.05 -4.07 -16.42
N ASP A 110 11.52 -3.13 -17.22
CA ASP A 110 12.46 -3.41 -18.30
C ASP A 110 13.90 -3.50 -17.78
N ALA A 111 14.29 -2.54 -16.93
CA ALA A 111 15.59 -2.54 -16.27
C ALA A 111 15.67 -3.48 -15.08
N LYS A 112 14.53 -3.97 -14.56
CA LYS A 112 14.41 -4.76 -13.32
C LYS A 112 15.05 -4.06 -12.12
N THR A 113 14.75 -2.77 -11.98
CA THR A 113 15.27 -1.95 -10.88
C THR A 113 14.14 -1.29 -10.10
N ILE A 114 14.38 -1.05 -8.81
CA ILE A 114 13.51 -0.27 -7.94
C ILE A 114 14.26 1.00 -7.53
N ARG A 115 13.63 2.14 -7.78
CA ARG A 115 14.15 3.44 -7.33
C ARG A 115 13.19 4.05 -6.33
N GLN A 116 13.74 4.61 -5.27
CA GLN A 116 12.95 5.18 -4.19
C GLN A 116 13.36 6.63 -3.95
N LEU A 117 12.36 7.50 -3.84
CA LEU A 117 12.51 8.90 -3.47
C LEU A 117 11.69 9.16 -2.20
N GLN A 118 12.38 9.33 -1.08
CA GLN A 118 11.75 9.78 0.16
C GLN A 118 11.57 11.30 0.09
N ILE A 119 10.32 11.75 0.31
CA ILE A 119 9.93 13.16 0.26
C ILE A 119 9.82 13.66 1.69
N ASP A 120 10.51 14.76 1.98
CA ASP A 120 10.40 15.41 3.28
C ASP A 120 8.97 15.94 3.48
N ARG A 121 8.35 15.57 4.59
CA ARG A 121 6.99 15.97 4.94
C ARG A 121 6.80 17.49 5.04
N ASP A 122 7.87 18.22 5.35
CA ASP A 122 7.86 19.67 5.51
C ASP A 122 8.08 20.41 4.17
N THR A 123 8.27 19.67 3.06
CA THR A 123 8.35 20.25 1.71
C THR A 123 7.10 21.04 1.39
N ILE A 124 7.27 22.27 0.87
CA ILE A 124 6.16 23.11 0.44
C ILE A 124 5.69 22.67 -0.94
N ALA A 125 4.42 22.37 -1.07
CA ALA A 125 3.78 21.93 -2.31
C ALA A 125 2.34 22.44 -2.38
N PRO A 126 1.74 22.49 -3.59
CA PRO A 126 0.33 22.79 -3.75
C PRO A 126 -0.53 21.71 -3.08
N VAL A 127 -1.35 22.08 -2.11
CA VAL A 127 -2.26 21.21 -1.38
C VAL A 127 -3.70 21.63 -1.64
N SER A 128 -4.54 20.72 -2.08
CA SER A 128 -5.97 20.95 -2.22
C SER A 128 -6.62 21.10 -0.84
N VAL A 129 -7.32 22.19 -0.62
CA VAL A 129 -8.02 22.47 0.64
C VAL A 129 -9.52 22.31 0.46
N LEU A 130 -10.18 21.77 1.48
CA LEU A 130 -11.63 21.62 1.52
C LEU A 130 -12.27 22.69 2.38
N GLY A 131 -13.46 23.13 2.00
CA GLY A 131 -14.34 23.97 2.78
C GLY A 131 -14.97 23.24 3.98
N LEU A 132 -15.77 23.96 4.74
CA LEU A 132 -16.45 23.40 5.92
C LEU A 132 -17.43 22.28 5.58
N PHE A 133 -17.91 22.24 4.35
CA PHE A 133 -18.88 21.25 3.85
C PHE A 133 -18.25 20.20 2.92
N GLY A 134 -16.92 20.05 2.95
CA GLY A 134 -16.21 19.07 2.12
C GLY A 134 -16.04 19.45 0.64
N ASN A 135 -16.53 20.62 0.22
CA ASN A 135 -16.36 21.11 -1.14
C ASN A 135 -14.92 21.64 -1.35
N LYS A 136 -14.36 21.47 -2.55
CA LYS A 136 -13.06 22.06 -2.90
C LYS A 136 -13.10 23.58 -2.73
N ALA A 137 -12.18 24.12 -1.92
CA ALA A 137 -12.04 25.55 -1.65
C ALA A 137 -10.80 26.17 -2.34
N GLY A 138 -10.11 25.39 -3.17
CA GLY A 138 -8.92 25.81 -3.90
C GLY A 138 -7.67 25.00 -3.56
N SER A 139 -6.50 25.56 -3.91
CA SER A 139 -5.19 25.01 -3.55
C SER A 139 -4.37 26.07 -2.85
N ARG A 140 -3.49 25.66 -1.94
CA ARG A 140 -2.56 26.53 -1.22
C ARG A 140 -1.21 25.83 -1.10
N ASP A 141 -0.14 26.63 -1.19
CA ASP A 141 1.21 26.15 -0.90
C ASP A 141 1.38 25.99 0.61
N MET A 142 1.60 24.78 1.05
CA MET A 142 1.84 24.43 2.46
C MET A 142 2.65 23.15 2.57
N GLN A 143 3.02 22.75 3.77
CA GLN A 143 3.73 21.50 4.02
C GLN A 143 2.93 20.33 3.43
N ILE A 144 3.59 19.50 2.64
CA ILE A 144 2.96 18.41 1.86
C ILE A 144 2.27 17.37 2.76
N CYS A 145 2.75 17.16 3.99
CA CYS A 145 2.11 16.28 4.97
C CYS A 145 0.67 16.66 5.30
N LEU A 146 0.32 17.95 5.17
CA LEU A 146 -1.02 18.46 5.46
C LEU A 146 -2.04 18.07 4.39
N ALA A 147 -1.59 17.63 3.20
CA ALA A 147 -2.49 17.18 2.13
C ALA A 147 -3.38 16.03 2.59
N HIS A 148 -2.84 15.12 3.41
CA HIS A 148 -3.58 13.99 3.97
C HIS A 148 -4.67 14.42 4.97
N GLY A 149 -4.56 15.60 5.56
CA GLY A 149 -5.57 16.17 6.44
C GLY A 149 -6.93 16.41 5.75
N TYR A 150 -6.93 16.60 4.41
CA TYR A 150 -8.12 16.99 3.65
C TYR A 150 -8.72 15.81 2.88
N GLY A 151 -9.98 15.48 3.16
CA GLY A 151 -10.75 14.47 2.44
C GLY A 151 -11.96 14.01 3.23
N VAL A 152 -13.00 13.58 2.53
CA VAL A 152 -14.24 13.06 3.14
C VAL A 152 -14.05 11.64 3.68
N ASP A 153 -13.08 10.91 3.13
CA ASP A 153 -12.73 9.56 3.55
C ASP A 153 -11.21 9.30 3.37
N LYS A 154 -10.75 8.14 3.82
CA LYS A 154 -9.33 7.73 3.70
C LYS A 154 -8.84 7.73 2.25
N GLN A 155 -9.68 7.29 1.31
CA GLN A 155 -9.34 7.23 -0.11
C GLN A 155 -9.10 8.62 -0.71
N GLU A 156 -9.97 9.59 -0.40
CA GLU A 156 -9.82 10.95 -0.88
C GLU A 156 -8.58 11.63 -0.27
N ARG A 157 -8.26 11.39 0.99
CA ARG A 157 -7.06 11.88 1.66
C ARG A 157 -5.79 11.38 0.98
N CYS A 158 -5.73 10.08 0.67
CA CYS A 158 -4.63 9.50 -0.10
C CYS A 158 -4.53 10.12 -1.50
N LYS A 159 -5.66 10.35 -2.19
CA LYS A 159 -5.68 11.01 -3.51
C LYS A 159 -5.20 12.46 -3.44
N ASN A 160 -5.56 13.20 -2.39
CA ASN A 160 -5.05 14.56 -2.19
C ASN A 160 -3.54 14.59 -1.95
N THR A 161 -3.03 13.66 -1.15
CA THR A 161 -1.59 13.50 -0.92
C THR A 161 -0.88 13.15 -2.23
N LEU A 162 -1.41 12.20 -2.99
CA LEU A 162 -0.88 11.80 -4.30
C LEU A 162 -0.84 13.00 -5.26
N ALA A 163 -1.92 13.78 -5.34
CA ALA A 163 -2.00 14.95 -6.22
C ALA A 163 -0.97 16.02 -5.83
N SER A 164 -0.71 16.21 -4.53
CA SER A 164 0.32 17.15 -4.07
C SER A 164 1.73 16.69 -4.43
N VAL A 165 2.02 15.38 -4.33
CA VAL A 165 3.30 14.81 -4.78
C VAL A 165 3.45 14.92 -6.30
N GLN A 166 2.41 14.64 -7.07
CA GLN A 166 2.43 14.82 -8.53
C GLN A 166 2.73 16.27 -8.92
N ALA A 167 2.08 17.23 -8.24
CA ALA A 167 2.33 18.66 -8.48
C ALA A 167 3.77 19.06 -8.13
N LEU A 168 4.32 18.57 -7.01
CA LEU A 168 5.71 18.77 -6.61
C LEU A 168 6.69 18.27 -7.68
N LEU A 169 6.37 17.16 -8.34
CA LEU A 169 7.19 16.54 -9.38
C LEU A 169 6.86 17.04 -10.80
N GLY A 170 6.33 18.26 -10.93
CA GLY A 170 6.07 18.86 -12.24
C GLY A 170 4.93 18.20 -13.02
N GLY A 171 3.98 17.58 -12.35
CA GLY A 171 2.83 16.92 -12.97
C GLY A 171 3.10 15.48 -13.42
N GLN A 172 4.20 14.87 -12.99
CA GLN A 172 4.49 13.46 -13.29
C GLN A 172 3.38 12.56 -12.73
N SER A 173 2.89 11.65 -13.57
CA SER A 173 1.83 10.72 -13.18
C SER A 173 2.35 9.70 -12.17
N ILE A 174 1.68 9.61 -11.03
CA ILE A 174 1.83 8.53 -10.05
C ILE A 174 0.48 7.83 -9.97
N GLU A 175 0.46 6.52 -10.24
CA GLU A 175 -0.80 5.82 -10.41
C GLU A 175 -1.39 5.28 -9.12
N LEU A 176 -0.50 4.79 -8.28
CA LEU A 176 -0.87 3.95 -7.16
C LEU A 176 -0.44 4.58 -5.84
N TYR A 177 -1.22 4.32 -4.82
CA TYR A 177 -0.84 4.63 -3.45
C TYR A 177 -1.15 3.46 -2.52
N VAL A 178 -0.38 3.40 -1.44
CA VAL A 178 -0.60 2.52 -0.30
C VAL A 178 -0.36 3.35 0.95
N GLU A 179 -1.40 3.53 1.73
CA GLU A 179 -1.32 4.15 3.06
C GLU A 179 -1.24 3.06 4.13
N ILE A 180 -0.37 3.28 5.11
CA ILE A 180 -0.25 2.48 6.31
C ILE A 180 -0.25 3.41 7.54
N PRO A 181 -1.16 3.21 8.51
CA PRO A 181 -1.17 3.93 9.77
C PRO A 181 -0.08 3.41 10.72
N LEU A 182 0.13 4.11 11.81
CA LEU A 182 1.22 3.82 12.74
C LEU A 182 1.19 2.38 13.30
N ASP A 183 0.01 1.90 13.68
CA ASP A 183 -0.18 0.53 14.20
C ASP A 183 0.01 -0.56 13.12
N GLY A 184 -0.11 -0.22 11.86
CA GLY A 184 0.25 -1.10 10.74
C GLY A 184 1.76 -1.40 10.68
N ILE A 185 2.60 -0.51 11.21
CA ILE A 185 4.05 -0.76 11.32
C ILE A 185 4.33 -1.85 12.37
N GLY A 186 3.63 -1.80 13.51
CA GLY A 186 3.71 -2.87 14.52
C GLY A 186 3.25 -4.20 13.94
N ALA A 187 2.12 -4.23 13.23
CA ALA A 187 1.61 -5.43 12.58
C ALA A 187 2.58 -6.01 11.53
N LEU A 188 3.26 -5.15 10.75
CA LEU A 188 4.30 -5.58 9.82
C LEU A 188 5.50 -6.18 10.56
N ASN A 189 5.92 -5.54 11.66
CA ASN A 189 7.02 -6.02 12.49
C ASN A 189 6.73 -7.41 13.08
N ASP A 190 5.53 -7.63 13.62
CA ASP A 190 5.07 -8.92 14.15
C ASP A 190 5.05 -10.00 13.07
N LEU A 191 4.49 -9.70 11.91
CA LEU A 191 4.45 -10.62 10.76
C LEU A 191 5.85 -11.10 10.35
N LEU A 192 6.84 -10.21 10.43
CA LEU A 192 8.24 -10.54 10.11
C LEU A 192 8.96 -11.28 11.25
N GLY A 193 8.36 -11.38 12.44
CA GLY A 193 8.97 -11.97 13.63
C GLY A 193 9.95 -11.02 14.35
N GLY A 194 9.79 -9.72 14.12
CA GLY A 194 10.62 -8.66 14.66
C GLY A 194 11.75 -8.24 13.71
N VAL A 195 11.82 -6.94 13.41
CA VAL A 195 12.87 -6.36 12.58
C VAL A 195 14.09 -6.02 13.46
N THR A 196 15.25 -6.51 13.08
CA THR A 196 16.51 -6.23 13.83
C THR A 196 17.20 -5.00 13.27
N VAL A 197 17.43 -4.00 14.14
CA VAL A 197 18.08 -2.72 13.77
C VAL A 197 19.15 -2.34 14.78
N THR A 198 20.10 -1.51 14.34
CA THR A 198 21.03 -0.81 15.25
C THR A 198 20.52 0.62 15.42
N LEU A 199 20.23 1.00 16.66
CA LEU A 199 19.68 2.33 16.97
C LEU A 199 20.75 3.41 16.79
N LEU A 200 20.44 4.45 16.02
CA LEU A 200 21.32 5.62 15.89
C LEU A 200 21.15 6.60 17.06
N ASP A 201 19.95 6.67 17.63
CA ASP A 201 19.56 7.62 18.65
C ASP A 201 19.16 6.91 19.95
N ASP A 202 19.11 7.67 21.03
CA ASP A 202 18.64 7.23 22.34
C ASP A 202 17.12 7.43 22.47
N PHE A 203 16.39 6.36 22.73
CA PHE A 203 14.94 6.35 22.93
C PHE A 203 14.53 6.00 24.35
N THR A 204 15.49 6.04 25.32
CA THR A 204 15.25 5.61 26.70
C THR A 204 14.13 6.37 27.40
N ALA A 205 13.80 7.57 26.93
CA ALA A 205 12.62 8.31 27.41
C ALA A 205 11.28 7.65 27.07
N SER A 206 11.23 6.82 26.01
CA SER A 206 10.05 6.09 25.58
C SER A 206 10.11 4.60 25.93
N ASP A 207 11.29 3.98 25.81
CA ASP A 207 11.57 2.60 26.21
C ASP A 207 13.01 2.50 26.76
N PRO A 208 13.16 2.16 28.07
CA PRO A 208 14.49 2.08 28.71
C PRO A 208 15.48 1.11 28.06
N THR A 209 15.00 0.17 27.24
CA THR A 209 15.84 -0.82 26.55
C THR A 209 16.43 -0.31 25.24
N MET A 210 15.92 0.82 24.71
CA MET A 210 16.28 1.37 23.41
C MET A 210 17.36 2.46 23.53
N THR A 211 18.59 2.07 23.83
CA THR A 211 19.75 2.97 23.93
C THR A 211 20.47 3.12 22.59
N ALA A 212 21.06 4.29 22.34
CA ALA A 212 21.87 4.54 21.15
C ALA A 212 23.01 3.52 20.98
N GLY A 213 23.28 3.10 19.76
CA GLY A 213 24.30 2.11 19.40
C GLY A 213 23.92 0.65 19.67
N LYS A 214 22.80 0.40 20.34
CA LYS A 214 22.32 -0.96 20.61
C LYS A 214 21.68 -1.58 19.39
N THR A 215 22.03 -2.84 19.10
CA THR A 215 21.31 -3.67 18.12
C THR A 215 20.27 -4.51 18.85
N LEU A 216 19.02 -4.46 18.40
CA LEU A 216 17.94 -5.26 18.98
C LEU A 216 16.92 -5.64 17.93
N THR A 217 16.25 -6.75 18.15
CA THR A 217 15.04 -7.15 17.43
C THR A 217 13.86 -6.42 18.08
N LEU A 218 13.17 -5.60 17.28
CA LEU A 218 12.14 -4.72 17.76
C LEU A 218 10.87 -5.50 18.13
N THR A 219 10.24 -5.13 19.24
CA THR A 219 8.81 -5.41 19.47
C THR A 219 7.97 -4.46 18.62
N ASP A 220 6.67 -4.74 18.49
CA ASP A 220 5.75 -3.89 17.71
C ASP A 220 5.74 -2.45 18.22
N GLN A 221 5.68 -2.28 19.53
CA GLN A 221 5.74 -0.97 20.15
C GLN A 221 7.08 -0.26 19.91
N GLN A 222 8.19 -1.00 19.91
CA GLN A 222 9.52 -0.43 19.63
C GLN A 222 9.65 -0.04 18.16
N ALA A 223 9.03 -0.77 17.22
CA ALA A 223 8.97 -0.40 15.82
C ALA A 223 8.19 0.92 15.63
N GLU A 224 7.03 1.07 16.27
CA GLU A 224 6.26 2.32 16.28
C GLU A 224 7.08 3.47 16.89
N ILE A 225 7.73 3.27 18.04
CA ILE A 225 8.60 4.26 18.69
C ILE A 225 9.71 4.71 17.73
N LEU A 226 10.39 3.78 17.09
CA LEU A 226 11.50 4.08 16.18
C LEU A 226 11.08 5.01 15.04
N VAL A 227 9.97 4.72 14.36
CA VAL A 227 9.53 5.47 13.18
C VAL A 227 8.84 6.80 13.51
N ARG A 228 8.25 6.92 14.71
CA ARG A 228 7.44 8.08 15.13
C ARG A 228 8.22 9.11 15.92
N SER A 229 9.14 8.69 16.81
CA SER A 229 9.74 9.57 17.82
C SER A 229 10.39 10.82 17.23
N ARG A 230 10.06 11.96 17.82
CA ARG A 230 10.54 13.29 17.41
C ARG A 230 10.86 14.18 18.58
N MET A 231 9.88 14.45 19.43
CA MET A 231 9.93 15.53 20.43
C MET A 231 10.75 15.21 21.70
N SER A 232 10.97 13.94 21.99
CA SER A 232 11.76 13.48 23.15
C SER A 232 13.21 13.17 22.82
N MET A 233 13.65 13.46 21.58
CA MET A 233 14.97 13.10 21.07
C MET A 233 15.96 14.26 21.20
N ALA A 234 17.23 13.95 21.44
CA ALA A 234 18.31 14.94 21.40
C ALA A 234 18.41 15.65 20.04
N VAL A 235 18.08 14.92 18.93
CA VAL A 235 17.96 15.46 17.57
C VAL A 235 16.54 15.19 17.08
N GLY A 236 15.63 16.11 17.35
CA GLY A 236 14.20 16.02 16.99
C GLY A 236 13.87 16.57 15.61
N THR A 237 14.82 16.69 14.69
CA THR A 237 14.60 17.18 13.33
C THR A 237 13.82 16.17 12.47
N ASN A 238 13.16 16.67 11.42
CA ASN A 238 12.49 15.80 10.47
C ASN A 238 13.47 14.89 9.72
N GLU A 239 14.65 15.39 9.39
CA GLU A 239 15.72 14.62 8.74
C GLU A 239 16.16 13.41 9.60
N ALA A 240 16.34 13.61 10.91
CA ALA A 240 16.66 12.50 11.81
C ALA A 240 15.53 11.45 11.85
N ARG A 241 14.26 11.88 11.80
CA ARG A 241 13.14 10.94 11.73
C ARG A 241 13.13 10.19 10.40
N MET A 242 13.34 10.85 9.28
CA MET A 242 13.47 10.21 7.96
C MET A 242 14.57 9.16 7.95
N SER A 243 15.72 9.43 8.60
CA SER A 243 16.80 8.46 8.74
C SER A 243 16.39 7.23 9.55
N ARG A 244 15.63 7.40 10.64
CA ARG A 244 15.09 6.28 11.44
C ARG A 244 14.09 5.43 10.67
N GLN A 245 13.19 6.07 9.92
CA GLN A 245 12.25 5.39 9.04
C GLN A 245 12.97 4.56 7.97
N ARG A 246 14.06 5.11 7.43
CA ARG A 246 14.91 4.40 6.45
C ARG A 246 15.59 3.17 7.06
N ILE A 247 16.14 3.28 8.26
CA ILE A 247 16.77 2.13 8.97
C ILE A 247 15.76 1.00 9.13
N PHE A 248 14.53 1.29 9.51
CA PHE A 248 13.48 0.26 9.60
C PHE A 248 13.20 -0.38 8.24
N MET A 249 13.04 0.43 7.18
CA MET A 249 12.77 -0.07 5.83
C MET A 249 13.93 -0.89 5.28
N ASP A 250 15.17 -0.42 5.45
CA ASP A 250 16.39 -1.11 4.98
C ASP A 250 16.57 -2.47 5.65
N ALA A 251 16.07 -2.63 6.88
CA ALA A 251 16.07 -3.92 7.57
C ALA A 251 14.86 -4.80 7.21
N ALA A 252 13.66 -4.23 7.05
CA ALA A 252 12.44 -4.98 6.80
C ALA A 252 12.33 -5.50 5.35
N VAL A 253 12.74 -4.69 4.36
CA VAL A 253 12.61 -5.05 2.94
C VAL A 253 13.38 -6.33 2.57
N PRO A 254 14.65 -6.54 2.98
CA PRO A 254 15.34 -7.81 2.75
C PRO A 254 14.61 -9.01 3.36
N MET A 255 14.05 -8.88 4.57
CA MET A 255 13.28 -9.95 5.22
C MET A 255 12.02 -10.32 4.41
N ILE A 256 11.30 -9.31 3.89
CA ILE A 256 10.14 -9.53 3.01
C ILE A 256 10.57 -10.27 1.75
N ARG A 257 11.65 -9.83 1.10
CA ARG A 257 12.20 -10.46 -0.11
C ARG A 257 12.58 -11.92 0.11
N GLU A 258 13.27 -12.21 1.21
CA GLU A 258 13.64 -13.56 1.61
C GLU A 258 12.41 -14.45 1.81
N ARG A 259 11.43 -14.00 2.59
CA ARG A 259 10.18 -14.72 2.81
C ARG A 259 9.41 -15.00 1.52
N ILE A 260 9.34 -14.04 0.59
CA ILE A 260 8.71 -14.25 -0.72
C ILE A 260 9.49 -15.27 -1.55
N SER A 261 10.83 -15.25 -1.49
CA SER A 261 11.67 -16.20 -2.22
C SER A 261 11.52 -17.63 -1.72
N GLU A 262 11.34 -17.81 -0.41
CA GLU A 262 11.14 -19.10 0.25
C GLU A 262 9.70 -19.63 0.09
N ASN A 263 8.73 -18.74 0.10
CA ASN A 263 7.31 -19.07 0.02
C ASN A 263 6.56 -18.06 -0.88
N SER A 264 6.24 -18.47 -2.10
CA SER A 264 5.48 -17.63 -3.06
C SER A 264 4.08 -17.24 -2.56
N GLY A 265 3.54 -17.91 -1.55
CA GLY A 265 2.29 -17.55 -0.87
C GLY A 265 2.44 -16.43 0.15
N PHE A 266 3.68 -16.10 0.58
CA PHE A 266 3.91 -15.10 1.63
C PHE A 266 3.39 -13.70 1.26
N ALA A 267 3.50 -13.28 -0.01
CA ALA A 267 2.94 -12.01 -0.46
C ALA A 267 1.41 -11.95 -0.22
N SER A 268 0.69 -13.05 -0.40
CA SER A 268 -0.75 -13.14 -0.10
C SER A 268 -1.02 -13.09 1.40
N GLU A 269 -0.26 -13.85 2.20
CA GLU A 269 -0.36 -13.88 3.66
C GLU A 269 -0.09 -12.50 4.26
N MET A 270 0.94 -11.81 3.80
CA MET A 270 1.29 -10.46 4.23
C MET A 270 0.15 -9.48 3.95
N LEU A 271 -0.44 -9.51 2.76
CA LEU A 271 -1.56 -8.64 2.42
C LEU A 271 -2.82 -8.97 3.21
N ASP A 272 -3.09 -10.24 3.52
CA ASP A 272 -4.22 -10.63 4.35
C ASP A 272 -4.05 -10.13 5.78
N SER A 273 -2.85 -10.25 6.35
CA SER A 273 -2.53 -9.78 7.70
C SER A 273 -2.55 -8.25 7.81
N LEU A 274 -2.08 -7.55 6.78
CA LEU A 274 -2.02 -6.10 6.78
C LEU A 274 -3.30 -5.42 6.26
N SER A 275 -4.23 -6.16 5.63
CA SER A 275 -5.44 -5.58 5.01
C SER A 275 -6.29 -4.70 5.95
N PRO A 276 -6.40 -4.95 7.27
CA PRO A 276 -7.13 -4.06 8.17
C PRO A 276 -6.50 -2.68 8.33
N TYR A 277 -5.21 -2.57 8.02
CA TYR A 277 -4.43 -1.34 8.17
C TYR A 277 -4.26 -0.60 6.83
N LEU A 278 -4.42 -1.25 5.69
CA LEU A 278 -4.09 -0.67 4.40
C LEU A 278 -5.25 0.13 3.80
N THR A 279 -4.93 1.33 3.29
CA THR A 279 -5.79 2.09 2.37
C THR A 279 -5.08 2.22 1.03
N THR A 280 -5.66 1.69 -0.05
CA THR A 280 -5.00 1.68 -1.36
C THR A 280 -6.03 1.72 -2.50
N ASN A 281 -5.62 2.23 -3.66
CA ASN A 281 -6.36 2.09 -4.92
C ASN A 281 -5.92 0.87 -5.73
N MET A 282 -5.00 0.07 -5.21
CA MET A 282 -4.46 -1.11 -5.87
C MET A 282 -5.30 -2.34 -5.54
N VAL A 283 -5.76 -3.06 -6.54
CA VAL A 283 -6.46 -4.33 -6.30
C VAL A 283 -5.49 -5.39 -5.78
N ARG A 284 -5.98 -6.24 -4.84
CA ARG A 284 -5.17 -7.24 -4.15
C ARG A 284 -4.34 -8.14 -5.10
N GLY A 285 -4.94 -8.61 -6.19
CA GLY A 285 -4.25 -9.45 -7.18
C GLY A 285 -3.08 -8.73 -7.85
N ARG A 286 -3.19 -7.41 -8.11
CA ARG A 286 -2.09 -6.60 -8.62
C ARG A 286 -0.98 -6.45 -7.59
N MET A 287 -1.30 -6.21 -6.32
CA MET A 287 -0.30 -6.11 -5.24
C MET A 287 0.52 -7.39 -5.14
N ILE A 288 -0.13 -8.55 -5.09
CA ILE A 288 0.55 -9.86 -5.05
C ILE A 288 1.46 -10.05 -6.27
N ASN A 289 0.96 -9.72 -7.46
CA ASN A 289 1.71 -9.87 -8.69
C ASN A 289 2.94 -8.94 -8.74
N GLU A 290 2.80 -7.68 -8.33
CA GLU A 290 3.92 -6.74 -8.27
C GLU A 290 4.97 -7.19 -7.23
N LEU A 291 4.55 -7.62 -6.04
CA LEU A 291 5.45 -8.14 -5.02
C LEU A 291 6.22 -9.38 -5.51
N ASN A 292 5.52 -10.34 -6.14
CA ASN A 292 6.12 -11.57 -6.66
C ASN A 292 7.01 -11.35 -7.91
N LYS A 293 6.86 -10.23 -8.61
CA LYS A 293 7.75 -9.86 -9.71
C LYS A 293 8.97 -9.08 -9.22
N ALA A 294 8.74 -8.13 -8.32
CA ALA A 294 9.73 -7.14 -7.98
C ALA A 294 10.65 -7.55 -6.81
N TYR A 295 10.37 -8.65 -6.09
CA TYR A 295 11.19 -9.04 -4.93
C TYR A 295 12.66 -9.31 -5.27
N HIS A 296 12.98 -9.64 -6.50
CA HIS A 296 14.33 -9.91 -7.00
C HIS A 296 14.93 -8.78 -7.84
N TYR A 297 14.25 -7.61 -7.94
CA TYR A 297 14.78 -6.45 -8.65
C TYR A 297 15.82 -5.72 -7.78
N ASP A 298 16.81 -5.09 -8.44
CA ASP A 298 17.86 -4.30 -7.80
C ASP A 298 17.37 -2.91 -7.35
#